data_c38255dcb991e996c1e096f76433a8a9
#
_entry.id   c38255dcb991e996c1e096f76433a8a9
#
_cell.length_a   1.000
_cell.length_b   1.000
_cell.length_c   1.000
_cell.angle_alpha   90.00
_cell.angle_beta   90.00
_cell.angle_gamma   90.00
#
_symmetry.space_group_name_H-M   'P 1'
#
loop_
_entity.id
_entity.type
_entity.pdbx_description
1 polymer ?
#
loop_
_entity_poly.entity_id
_entity_poly.type
_entity_poly.pdbx_seq_one_letter_code
_entity_poly.pdbx_strand_id
1 'polypeptide(L)'
;MTRRGGAVHVATTRRHYKDKVYETHLLRRSYREGGRVKTETLGNLSHLPAATIELIRRSLKGEVFVPAGQAPLGPDGLTIARSLPHGHVAAAAAMATKLGLVELIGPPCQERDLVVGLVLARVCKPSSKLAATRWWADTTVGVDLGLLDASTDQVYAAMDWLLSRKQPIQAALAARHLAAGGRVLFDLSSSWLEGWACPLAKPGHSRDGKRGKPQIEYGIIADPQGRPVAVEVLAGNTGDPTAFIAAVTTVRERFGLEEVTFVGDRGMITTARITALRKLPGASWITALRAPQIKALAEAGAIQPSLFDQTNLAEISHPDYPGERLVVCCNPALAAERARKRSQLLAATEDALAKLQATVAAGRLTDHTKIALRAGRIINKYKMAKHFDLHVEHGRISWSRRPERIQAEAAIDGIYVIRTPLPEQAMAATEVVGVYKSLAEVEADFRSWKAIDLQLRPIYHWTEDRVRAHLLLCLLAGYLTWHLRRALGPITFTDTDRPGPARPDPVAPATPSTSAKAKTATKATPDHEPVSSYQTLLEHLATLTRNTCHLAGTPTQASFDKLAEPTPTQRRAFELLGTSIPLRLT
;
A
#
# COMPACT_ATOMS: atom_id res chain seq x y z
N MET A 1 48.80 -23.20 -23.91
CA MET A 1 47.54 -22.89 -24.61
C MET A 1 46.52 -22.51 -23.56
N THR A 2 46.24 -21.23 -23.42
CA THR A 2 45.24 -20.68 -22.49
C THR A 2 43.85 -21.17 -22.92
N ARG A 3 43.15 -21.93 -22.04
CA ARG A 3 41.78 -22.36 -22.28
C ARG A 3 40.88 -21.11 -22.34
N ARG A 4 40.39 -20.78 -23.55
CA ARG A 4 39.38 -19.74 -23.72
C ARG A 4 38.10 -20.16 -22.98
N GLY A 5 37.70 -19.44 -21.95
CA GLY A 5 36.42 -19.65 -21.25
C GLY A 5 35.24 -19.31 -22.17
N GLY A 6 34.21 -20.16 -22.22
CA GLY A 6 33.01 -19.94 -23.01
C GLY A 6 32.00 -21.09 -22.85
N ALA A 7 30.71 -20.81 -23.02
CA ALA A 7 29.65 -21.79 -22.91
C ALA A 7 29.70 -22.81 -24.02
N VAL A 8 29.74 -24.11 -23.67
CA VAL A 8 29.71 -25.25 -24.60
C VAL A 8 28.23 -25.69 -24.74
N HIS A 9 27.82 -25.95 -25.98
CA HIS A 9 26.45 -26.39 -26.28
C HIS A 9 26.43 -27.30 -27.53
N VAL A 10 25.37 -28.09 -27.66
CA VAL A 10 25.11 -28.88 -28.87
C VAL A 10 24.19 -28.09 -29.80
N ALA A 11 24.75 -27.68 -30.95
CA ALA A 11 23.98 -27.04 -32.02
C ALA A 11 23.48 -28.11 -33.01
N THR A 12 22.19 -28.07 -33.34
CA THR A 12 21.56 -28.94 -34.33
C THR A 12 21.20 -28.13 -35.56
N THR A 13 21.65 -28.53 -36.71
CA THR A 13 21.29 -27.97 -38.02
C THR A 13 20.52 -28.99 -38.84
N ARG A 14 19.45 -28.57 -39.49
CA ARG A 14 18.61 -29.38 -40.38
C ARG A 14 18.81 -28.95 -41.82
N ARG A 15 19.07 -29.90 -42.71
CA ARG A 15 19.09 -29.70 -44.14
C ARG A 15 18.05 -30.59 -44.83
N HIS A 16 17.24 -29.99 -45.66
CA HIS A 16 16.31 -30.70 -46.53
C HIS A 16 16.98 -30.92 -47.88
N TYR A 17 17.08 -32.17 -48.33
CA TYR A 17 17.54 -32.51 -49.66
C TYR A 17 16.62 -33.60 -50.23
N LYS A 18 15.88 -33.27 -51.30
CA LYS A 18 14.76 -34.05 -51.83
C LYS A 18 13.80 -34.36 -50.68
N ASP A 19 13.25 -35.56 -50.58
CA ASP A 19 12.28 -35.97 -49.55
C ASP A 19 12.95 -36.40 -48.20
N LYS A 20 14.25 -36.09 -48.02
CA LYS A 20 15.01 -36.50 -46.81
C LYS A 20 15.47 -35.29 -46.02
N VAL A 21 15.29 -35.40 -44.68
CA VAL A 21 15.82 -34.43 -43.71
C VAL A 21 17.10 -34.98 -43.12
N TYR A 22 18.18 -34.21 -43.25
CA TYR A 22 19.48 -34.56 -42.65
C TYR A 22 19.70 -33.65 -41.44
N GLU A 23 19.94 -34.26 -40.28
CA GLU A 23 20.31 -33.55 -39.06
C GLU A 23 21.80 -33.69 -38.78
N THR A 24 22.45 -32.57 -38.47
CA THR A 24 23.87 -32.57 -38.09
C THR A 24 23.96 -31.97 -36.68
N HIS A 25 24.59 -32.70 -35.76
CA HIS A 25 24.77 -32.29 -34.37
C HIS A 25 26.25 -31.95 -34.12
N LEU A 26 26.52 -30.67 -33.81
CA LEU A 26 27.86 -30.16 -33.57
C LEU A 26 28.03 -29.71 -32.13
N LEU A 27 29.09 -30.15 -31.46
CA LEU A 27 29.50 -29.60 -30.18
C LEU A 27 30.22 -28.27 -30.44
N ARG A 28 29.71 -27.17 -29.92
CA ARG A 28 30.23 -25.84 -30.16
C ARG A 28 30.50 -25.09 -28.85
N ARG A 29 31.51 -24.22 -28.89
CA ARG A 29 31.83 -23.27 -27.81
C ARG A 29 31.57 -21.87 -28.31
N SER A 30 30.76 -21.12 -27.55
CA SER A 30 30.54 -19.69 -27.81
C SER A 30 31.38 -18.88 -26.84
N TYR A 31 32.17 -17.92 -27.36
CA TYR A 31 33.02 -17.04 -26.57
C TYR A 31 33.01 -15.61 -27.16
N ARG A 32 33.39 -14.63 -26.36
CA ARG A 32 33.49 -13.23 -26.81
C ARG A 32 34.92 -12.88 -27.13
N GLU A 33 35.13 -12.27 -28.29
CA GLU A 33 36.41 -11.74 -28.72
C GLU A 33 36.18 -10.40 -29.46
N GLY A 34 36.81 -9.34 -28.98
CA GLY A 34 36.65 -7.99 -29.55
C GLY A 34 35.19 -7.47 -29.52
N GLY A 35 34.42 -7.79 -28.47
CA GLY A 35 33.01 -7.36 -28.31
C GLY A 35 32.00 -8.16 -29.15
N ARG A 36 32.47 -9.09 -30.00
CA ARG A 36 31.62 -9.97 -30.85
C ARG A 36 31.57 -11.38 -30.31
N VAL A 37 30.41 -12.03 -30.41
CA VAL A 37 30.26 -13.46 -30.08
C VAL A 37 30.83 -14.26 -31.25
N LYS A 38 31.86 -15.11 -30.97
CA LYS A 38 32.42 -16.09 -31.91
C LYS A 38 32.04 -17.48 -31.45
N THR A 39 31.89 -18.40 -32.42
CA THR A 39 31.57 -19.81 -32.18
C THR A 39 32.65 -20.70 -32.80
N GLU A 40 33.18 -21.60 -32.00
CA GLU A 40 34.14 -22.61 -32.40
C GLU A 40 33.50 -24.00 -32.37
N THR A 41 33.70 -24.82 -33.40
CA THR A 41 33.23 -26.21 -33.41
C THR A 41 34.30 -27.10 -32.76
N LEU A 42 33.93 -27.77 -31.68
CA LEU A 42 34.80 -28.65 -30.91
C LEU A 42 34.76 -30.10 -31.41
N GLY A 43 33.64 -30.51 -32.01
CA GLY A 43 33.45 -31.85 -32.52
C GLY A 43 32.14 -32.06 -33.26
N ASN A 44 32.07 -33.14 -34.05
CA ASN A 44 30.84 -33.58 -34.72
C ASN A 44 30.27 -34.80 -33.98
N LEU A 45 29.05 -34.69 -33.49
CA LEU A 45 28.35 -35.69 -32.69
C LEU A 45 27.34 -36.49 -33.54
N SER A 46 27.19 -36.21 -34.83
CA SER A 46 26.13 -36.77 -35.68
C SER A 46 26.22 -38.29 -35.88
N HIS A 47 27.37 -38.86 -35.56
CA HIS A 47 27.61 -40.31 -35.61
C HIS A 47 27.12 -41.04 -34.34
N LEU A 48 26.77 -40.31 -33.28
CA LEU A 48 26.30 -40.90 -32.04
C LEU A 48 24.76 -41.12 -32.10
N PRO A 49 24.24 -42.11 -31.35
CA PRO A 49 22.81 -42.32 -31.21
C PRO A 49 22.12 -41.05 -30.64
N ALA A 50 20.90 -40.78 -31.07
CA ALA A 50 20.13 -39.59 -30.63
C ALA A 50 20.02 -39.52 -29.11
N ALA A 51 19.82 -40.66 -28.44
CA ALA A 51 19.78 -40.73 -26.97
C ALA A 51 21.10 -40.26 -26.32
N THR A 52 22.26 -40.63 -26.90
CA THR A 52 23.57 -40.18 -26.40
C THR A 52 23.78 -38.68 -26.60
N ILE A 53 23.34 -38.15 -27.76
CA ILE A 53 23.40 -36.71 -28.03
C ILE A 53 22.54 -35.94 -27.01
N GLU A 54 21.38 -36.45 -26.66
CA GLU A 54 20.50 -35.83 -25.66
C GLU A 54 21.12 -35.91 -24.26
N LEU A 55 21.76 -37.00 -23.88
CA LEU A 55 22.52 -37.10 -22.64
C LEU A 55 23.63 -36.04 -22.56
N ILE A 56 24.41 -35.88 -23.65
CA ILE A 56 25.45 -34.84 -23.73
C ILE A 56 24.82 -33.44 -23.58
N ARG A 57 23.69 -33.18 -24.23
CA ARG A 57 22.99 -31.90 -24.16
C ARG A 57 22.51 -31.58 -22.72
N ARG A 58 21.94 -32.57 -22.05
CA ARG A 58 21.49 -32.47 -20.65
C ARG A 58 22.67 -32.29 -19.69
N SER A 59 23.76 -33.05 -19.91
CA SER A 59 25.00 -32.91 -19.11
C SER A 59 25.60 -31.50 -19.24
N LEU A 60 25.60 -30.93 -20.44
CA LEU A 60 26.10 -29.57 -20.68
C LEU A 60 25.21 -28.50 -20.04
N LYS A 61 23.95 -28.82 -19.67
CA LYS A 61 23.05 -27.99 -18.87
C LYS A 61 23.21 -28.22 -17.36
N GLY A 62 24.17 -29.04 -16.94
CA GLY A 62 24.45 -29.31 -15.53
C GLY A 62 23.72 -30.53 -14.96
N GLU A 63 23.03 -31.33 -15.78
CA GLU A 63 22.45 -32.59 -15.32
C GLU A 63 23.54 -33.64 -15.14
N VAL A 64 23.48 -34.37 -14.02
CA VAL A 64 24.39 -35.45 -13.69
C VAL A 64 23.68 -36.79 -13.90
N PHE A 65 24.31 -37.69 -14.64
CA PHE A 65 23.81 -39.03 -14.89
C PHE A 65 24.58 -40.05 -14.06
N VAL A 66 23.85 -40.90 -13.33
CA VAL A 66 24.40 -42.04 -12.58
C VAL A 66 23.97 -43.33 -13.26
N PRO A 67 24.82 -44.37 -13.27
CA PRO A 67 24.47 -45.66 -13.83
C PRO A 67 23.21 -46.25 -13.20
N ALA A 68 22.35 -46.88 -14.00
CA ALA A 68 21.18 -47.55 -13.49
C ALA A 68 21.56 -48.61 -12.45
N GLY A 69 21.01 -48.52 -11.24
CA GLY A 69 21.32 -49.41 -10.11
C GLY A 69 22.42 -48.93 -9.16
N GLN A 70 23.10 -47.81 -9.46
CA GLN A 70 24.08 -47.19 -8.55
C GLN A 70 23.57 -45.88 -7.91
N ALA A 71 22.34 -45.45 -8.21
CA ALA A 71 21.73 -44.33 -7.49
C ALA A 71 21.47 -44.79 -6.05
N PRO A 72 22.05 -44.13 -5.04
CA PRO A 72 21.75 -44.44 -3.64
C PRO A 72 20.30 -44.04 -3.35
N LEU A 73 19.41 -45.03 -3.41
CA LEU A 73 17.97 -44.86 -3.11
C LEU A 73 17.68 -44.91 -1.59
N GLY A 74 18.73 -44.98 -0.74
CA GLY A 74 18.58 -44.95 0.73
C GLY A 74 18.66 -43.55 1.31
N PRO A 75 18.30 -43.39 2.60
CA PRO A 75 18.38 -42.10 3.31
C PRO A 75 19.75 -41.41 3.22
N ASP A 76 20.83 -42.20 3.11
CA ASP A 76 22.21 -41.71 3.03
C ASP A 76 22.63 -41.31 1.61
N GLY A 77 21.78 -41.56 0.62
CA GLY A 77 22.05 -41.27 -0.79
C GLY A 77 21.78 -39.85 -1.26
N LEU A 78 21.00 -39.10 -0.46
CA LEU A 78 20.63 -37.71 -0.70
C LEU A 78 20.87 -36.90 0.57
N THR A 79 21.72 -35.90 0.47
CA THR A 79 21.93 -34.94 1.57
C THR A 79 21.33 -33.59 1.19
N ILE A 80 20.48 -33.00 2.05
CA ILE A 80 20.04 -31.62 1.91
C ILE A 80 21.12 -30.73 2.54
N ALA A 81 21.90 -30.07 1.71
CA ALA A 81 22.98 -29.19 2.14
C ALA A 81 22.45 -27.83 2.65
N ARG A 82 21.37 -27.35 2.05
CA ARG A 82 20.73 -26.08 2.42
C ARG A 82 19.24 -26.12 2.12
N SER A 83 18.44 -25.53 3.01
CA SER A 83 17.00 -25.34 2.83
C SER A 83 16.65 -23.88 3.07
N LEU A 84 16.15 -23.18 2.06
CA LEU A 84 15.85 -21.76 2.13
C LEU A 84 14.36 -21.50 1.91
N PRO A 85 13.69 -20.69 2.75
CA PRO A 85 12.36 -20.17 2.50
C PRO A 85 12.29 -19.50 1.11
N HIS A 86 11.32 -19.93 0.29
CA HIS A 86 11.22 -19.54 -1.11
C HIS A 86 9.84 -19.02 -1.51
N GLY A 87 8.76 -19.71 -1.12
CA GLY A 87 7.44 -19.49 -1.71
C GLY A 87 6.91 -18.07 -1.57
N HIS A 88 7.09 -17.39 -0.43
CA HIS A 88 6.66 -16.01 -0.23
C HIS A 88 7.45 -15.02 -1.10
N VAL A 89 8.74 -15.26 -1.26
CA VAL A 89 9.62 -14.44 -2.12
C VAL A 89 9.28 -14.67 -3.58
N ALA A 90 9.09 -15.93 -3.98
CA ALA A 90 8.71 -16.30 -5.33
C ALA A 90 7.37 -15.69 -5.75
N ALA A 91 6.39 -15.67 -4.83
CA ALA A 91 5.10 -15.03 -5.08
C ALA A 91 5.24 -13.51 -5.29
N ALA A 92 6.04 -12.85 -4.45
CA ALA A 92 6.30 -11.41 -4.58
C ALA A 92 7.11 -11.09 -5.85
N ALA A 93 8.14 -11.86 -6.17
CA ALA A 93 8.94 -11.71 -7.38
C ALA A 93 8.12 -11.96 -8.65
N ALA A 94 7.29 -13.01 -8.68
CA ALA A 94 6.40 -13.29 -9.81
C ALA A 94 5.43 -12.13 -10.08
N MET A 95 4.84 -11.55 -9.03
CA MET A 95 4.00 -10.36 -9.19
C MET A 95 4.83 -9.15 -9.66
N ALA A 96 6.03 -8.93 -9.12
CA ALA A 96 6.91 -7.85 -9.57
C ALA A 96 7.26 -7.97 -11.06
N THR A 97 7.56 -9.16 -11.53
CA THR A 97 7.81 -9.45 -12.96
C THR A 97 6.56 -9.19 -13.80
N LYS A 98 5.39 -9.69 -13.37
CA LYS A 98 4.10 -9.45 -14.06
C LYS A 98 3.77 -7.97 -14.21
N LEU A 99 4.15 -7.15 -13.23
CA LEU A 99 3.95 -5.71 -13.24
C LEU A 99 5.04 -4.95 -14.03
N GLY A 100 6.08 -5.61 -14.52
CA GLY A 100 7.26 -4.95 -15.08
C GLY A 100 7.93 -4.01 -14.08
N LEU A 101 7.95 -4.39 -12.79
CA LEU A 101 8.46 -3.53 -11.72
C LEU A 101 9.98 -3.41 -11.77
N VAL A 102 10.66 -4.46 -12.19
CA VAL A 102 12.13 -4.48 -12.30
C VAL A 102 12.60 -3.50 -13.39
N GLU A 103 11.94 -3.52 -14.54
CA GLU A 103 12.18 -2.61 -15.67
C GLU A 103 11.81 -1.16 -15.31
N LEU A 104 10.71 -0.98 -14.58
CA LEU A 104 10.28 0.32 -14.06
C LEU A 104 11.34 0.97 -13.16
N ILE A 105 11.99 0.18 -12.30
CA ILE A 105 13.05 0.66 -11.40
C ILE A 105 14.25 1.11 -12.23
N GLY A 106 14.68 0.36 -13.25
CA GLY A 106 15.75 0.79 -14.12
C GLY A 106 16.45 -0.32 -14.91
N PRO A 107 17.50 0.04 -15.65
CA PRO A 107 18.29 -0.94 -16.42
C PRO A 107 19.05 -1.89 -15.49
N PRO A 108 19.49 -3.05 -16.01
CA PRO A 108 20.29 -4.02 -15.26
C PRO A 108 21.57 -3.40 -14.68
N CYS A 109 21.68 -3.38 -13.36
CA CYS A 109 22.87 -2.97 -12.61
C CYS A 109 22.75 -3.49 -11.16
N GLN A 110 23.85 -3.46 -10.42
CA GLN A 110 23.89 -3.93 -9.04
C GLN A 110 22.92 -3.14 -8.12
N GLU A 111 22.84 -1.83 -8.28
CA GLU A 111 21.97 -0.96 -7.50
C GLU A 111 20.49 -1.32 -7.71
N ARG A 112 20.10 -1.64 -8.95
CA ARG A 112 18.74 -2.10 -9.25
C ARG A 112 18.43 -3.40 -8.51
N ASP A 113 19.33 -4.37 -8.55
CA ASP A 113 19.11 -5.69 -7.95
C ASP A 113 19.07 -5.58 -6.42
N LEU A 114 19.88 -4.70 -5.81
CA LEU A 114 19.79 -4.32 -4.40
C LEU A 114 18.44 -3.67 -4.05
N VAL A 115 17.95 -2.76 -4.90
CA VAL A 115 16.64 -2.12 -4.70
C VAL A 115 15.53 -3.16 -4.81
N VAL A 116 15.56 -4.06 -5.79
CA VAL A 116 14.60 -5.16 -5.91
C VAL A 116 14.62 -6.03 -4.65
N GLY A 117 15.80 -6.41 -4.17
CA GLY A 117 15.95 -7.14 -2.92
C GLY A 117 15.37 -6.40 -1.70
N LEU A 118 15.54 -5.07 -1.64
CA LEU A 118 14.94 -4.24 -0.58
C LEU A 118 13.41 -4.16 -0.69
N VAL A 119 12.86 -4.08 -1.91
CA VAL A 119 11.40 -4.08 -2.13
C VAL A 119 10.82 -5.44 -1.70
N LEU A 120 11.41 -6.55 -2.13
CA LEU A 120 10.98 -7.89 -1.72
C LEU A 120 11.06 -8.07 -0.20
N ALA A 121 12.17 -7.61 0.43
CA ALA A 121 12.30 -7.64 1.89
C ALA A 121 11.22 -6.80 2.57
N ARG A 122 10.88 -5.61 2.02
CA ARG A 122 9.85 -4.75 2.59
C ARG A 122 8.45 -5.38 2.52
N VAL A 123 8.16 -6.15 1.48
CA VAL A 123 6.89 -6.86 1.30
C VAL A 123 6.82 -8.13 2.16
N CYS A 124 7.88 -8.93 2.17
CA CYS A 124 7.87 -10.27 2.78
C CYS A 124 8.28 -10.26 4.27
N LYS A 125 9.22 -9.40 4.67
CA LYS A 125 9.78 -9.30 6.03
C LYS A 125 10.17 -7.86 6.33
N PRO A 126 9.22 -6.95 6.58
CA PRO A 126 9.51 -5.54 6.88
C PRO A 126 10.51 -5.41 8.03
N SER A 127 11.63 -4.76 7.76
CA SER A 127 12.72 -4.63 8.73
C SER A 127 13.64 -3.46 8.41
N SER A 128 14.69 -3.22 9.22
CA SER A 128 15.75 -2.27 8.90
C SER A 128 16.56 -2.73 7.67
N LYS A 129 17.29 -1.82 7.02
CA LYS A 129 18.14 -2.15 5.86
C LYS A 129 19.21 -3.18 6.22
N LEU A 130 19.81 -3.04 7.40
CA LEU A 130 20.77 -4.03 7.90
C LEU A 130 20.13 -5.39 8.18
N ALA A 131 18.92 -5.43 8.73
CA ALA A 131 18.21 -6.69 8.92
C ALA A 131 17.79 -7.32 7.58
N ALA A 132 17.48 -6.51 6.56
CA ALA A 132 17.16 -7.00 5.22
C ALA A 132 18.36 -7.73 4.57
N THR A 133 19.60 -7.23 4.73
CA THR A 133 20.80 -7.92 4.21
C THR A 133 21.00 -9.31 4.83
N ARG A 134 20.74 -9.44 6.13
CA ARG A 134 20.78 -10.74 6.82
C ARG A 134 19.67 -11.66 6.33
N TRP A 135 18.46 -11.13 6.18
CA TRP A 135 17.33 -11.90 5.67
C TRP A 135 17.54 -12.40 4.22
N TRP A 136 18.26 -11.65 3.36
CA TRP A 136 18.62 -12.13 2.04
C TRP A 136 19.46 -13.41 2.11
N ALA A 137 20.40 -13.50 3.06
CA ALA A 137 21.19 -14.71 3.27
C ALA A 137 20.36 -15.91 3.75
N ASP A 138 19.26 -15.64 4.46
CA ASP A 138 18.36 -16.64 5.03
C ASP A 138 17.21 -17.04 4.08
N THR A 139 17.16 -16.51 2.86
CA THR A 139 16.14 -16.79 1.85
C THR A 139 16.76 -16.97 0.46
N THR A 140 15.94 -17.32 -0.52
CA THR A 140 16.42 -17.47 -1.90
C THR A 140 16.73 -16.14 -2.58
N VAL A 141 16.34 -14.98 -2.01
CA VAL A 141 16.64 -13.64 -2.56
C VAL A 141 18.13 -13.43 -2.72
N GLY A 142 18.91 -13.70 -1.68
CA GLY A 142 20.37 -13.45 -1.71
C GLY A 142 21.10 -14.26 -2.77
N VAL A 143 20.67 -15.51 -2.97
CA VAL A 143 21.27 -16.41 -3.99
C VAL A 143 20.85 -15.98 -5.40
N ASP A 144 19.56 -15.75 -5.61
CA ASP A 144 19.02 -15.54 -6.96
C ASP A 144 19.33 -14.15 -7.52
N LEU A 145 19.40 -13.13 -6.65
CA LEU A 145 19.76 -11.76 -7.04
C LEU A 145 21.26 -11.44 -6.83
N GLY A 146 22.07 -12.40 -6.36
CA GLY A 146 23.50 -12.18 -6.15
C GLY A 146 23.81 -11.18 -5.02
N LEU A 147 23.03 -11.17 -3.94
CA LEU A 147 23.11 -10.16 -2.87
C LEU A 147 23.80 -10.66 -1.58
N LEU A 148 24.37 -11.86 -1.57
CA LEU A 148 24.93 -12.47 -0.36
C LEU A 148 26.07 -11.65 0.26
N ASP A 149 26.91 -11.04 -0.58
CA ASP A 149 28.07 -10.25 -0.17
C ASP A 149 27.82 -8.74 -0.16
N ALA A 150 26.55 -8.33 -0.23
CA ALA A 150 26.20 -6.91 -0.28
C ALA A 150 26.53 -6.19 1.04
N SER A 151 27.40 -5.19 0.98
CA SER A 151 27.73 -4.35 2.12
C SER A 151 26.60 -3.35 2.43
N THR A 152 26.59 -2.86 3.68
CA THR A 152 25.66 -1.79 4.09
C THR A 152 25.82 -0.53 3.24
N ASP A 153 27.06 -0.19 2.86
CA ASP A 153 27.34 0.99 2.04
C ASP A 153 26.77 0.86 0.63
N GLN A 154 26.88 -0.34 0.01
CA GLN A 154 26.25 -0.62 -1.26
C GLN A 154 24.73 -0.52 -1.19
N VAL A 155 24.11 -1.00 -0.11
CA VAL A 155 22.66 -0.87 0.12
C VAL A 155 22.25 0.60 0.20
N TYR A 156 23.02 1.42 0.90
CA TYR A 156 22.73 2.84 0.96
C TYR A 156 23.03 3.56 -0.36
N ALA A 157 24.06 3.22 -1.09
CA ALA A 157 24.30 3.74 -2.43
C ALA A 157 23.16 3.40 -3.39
N ALA A 158 22.62 2.17 -3.31
CA ALA A 158 21.45 1.76 -4.08
C ALA A 158 20.18 2.58 -3.72
N MET A 159 20.02 3.00 -2.46
CA MET A 159 18.93 3.90 -2.08
C MET A 159 19.10 5.29 -2.69
N ASP A 160 20.32 5.83 -2.76
CA ASP A 160 20.59 7.13 -3.39
C ASP A 160 20.38 7.04 -4.90
N TRP A 161 20.84 5.95 -5.52
CA TRP A 161 20.55 5.65 -6.93
C TRP A 161 19.03 5.56 -7.19
N LEU A 162 18.27 4.88 -6.33
CA LEU A 162 16.81 4.82 -6.45
C LEU A 162 16.19 6.21 -6.39
N LEU A 163 16.66 7.08 -5.48
CA LEU A 163 16.13 8.43 -5.35
C LEU A 163 16.34 9.25 -6.61
N SER A 164 17.50 9.12 -7.28
CA SER A 164 17.76 9.79 -8.55
C SER A 164 16.76 9.40 -9.66
N ARG A 165 16.12 8.26 -9.53
CA ARG A 165 15.12 7.72 -10.46
C ARG A 165 13.67 7.99 -10.04
N LYS A 166 13.45 8.76 -8.96
CA LYS A 166 12.10 9.04 -8.44
C LYS A 166 11.16 9.54 -9.53
N GLN A 167 11.61 10.52 -10.31
CA GLN A 167 10.75 11.16 -11.31
C GLN A 167 10.33 10.20 -12.43
N PRO A 168 11.24 9.52 -13.15
CA PRO A 168 10.84 8.59 -14.21
C PRO A 168 9.99 7.43 -13.68
N ILE A 169 10.25 6.91 -12.48
CA ILE A 169 9.45 5.84 -11.86
C ILE A 169 8.01 6.32 -11.62
N GLN A 170 7.82 7.45 -10.97
CA GLN A 170 6.49 7.97 -10.66
C GLN A 170 5.75 8.41 -11.93
N ALA A 171 6.42 9.00 -12.90
CA ALA A 171 5.83 9.35 -14.19
C ALA A 171 5.34 8.11 -14.95
N ALA A 172 6.12 7.02 -14.95
CA ALA A 172 5.73 5.77 -15.58
C ALA A 172 4.55 5.09 -14.85
N LEU A 173 4.49 5.15 -13.52
CA LEU A 173 3.32 4.67 -12.77
C LEU A 173 2.08 5.52 -13.05
N ALA A 174 2.23 6.85 -13.11
CA ALA A 174 1.15 7.75 -13.46
C ALA A 174 0.62 7.47 -14.89
N ALA A 175 1.50 7.31 -15.87
CA ALA A 175 1.13 6.98 -17.25
C ALA A 175 0.38 5.64 -17.38
N ARG A 176 0.64 4.68 -16.47
CA ARG A 176 -0.07 3.39 -16.47
C ARG A 176 -1.46 3.47 -15.85
N HIS A 177 -1.70 4.38 -14.91
CA HIS A 177 -2.86 4.32 -14.02
C HIS A 177 -3.69 5.61 -13.96
N LEU A 178 -3.17 6.73 -14.42
CA LEU A 178 -3.87 8.00 -14.52
C LEU A 178 -4.14 8.34 -15.97
N ALA A 179 -5.27 8.98 -16.25
CA ALA A 179 -5.66 9.39 -17.58
C ALA A 179 -6.10 10.87 -17.57
N ALA A 180 -5.98 11.54 -18.71
CA ALA A 180 -6.55 12.87 -18.92
C ALA A 180 -8.07 12.82 -18.71
N GLY A 181 -8.65 13.85 -18.11
CA GLY A 181 -10.06 13.88 -17.67
C GLY A 181 -10.38 12.94 -16.50
N GLY A 182 -9.39 12.17 -16.02
CA GLY A 182 -9.54 11.21 -14.94
C GLY A 182 -9.54 11.83 -13.55
N ARG A 183 -9.58 10.96 -12.56
CA ARG A 183 -9.62 11.32 -11.13
C ARG A 183 -8.31 10.92 -10.45
N VAL A 184 -7.84 11.78 -9.55
CA VAL A 184 -6.65 11.56 -8.75
C VAL A 184 -7.03 11.71 -7.28
N LEU A 185 -6.80 10.66 -6.51
CA LEU A 185 -6.98 10.68 -5.06
C LEU A 185 -5.69 11.19 -4.43
N PHE A 186 -5.81 12.11 -3.49
CA PHE A 186 -4.68 12.59 -2.70
C PHE A 186 -5.05 12.68 -1.24
N ASP A 187 -4.24 12.09 -0.39
CA ASP A 187 -4.34 12.23 1.05
C ASP A 187 -2.95 12.34 1.68
N LEU A 188 -2.90 12.90 2.89
CA LEU A 188 -1.67 13.24 3.61
C LEU A 188 -1.62 12.50 4.94
N SER A 189 -0.41 12.05 5.29
CA SER A 189 -0.18 11.45 6.60
C SER A 189 1.18 11.86 7.15
N SER A 190 1.41 11.55 8.44
CA SER A 190 2.71 11.79 9.09
C SER A 190 3.28 10.50 9.66
N SER A 191 4.60 10.45 9.80
CA SER A 191 5.29 9.39 10.53
C SER A 191 6.44 9.96 11.33
N TRP A 192 6.61 9.47 12.58
CA TRP A 192 7.67 9.98 13.45
C TRP A 192 9.03 9.40 13.07
N LEU A 193 10.07 10.18 13.37
CA LEU A 193 11.46 9.77 13.29
C LEU A 193 12.01 9.50 14.69
N GLU A 194 12.96 8.57 14.75
CA GLU A 194 13.85 8.44 15.89
C GLU A 194 15.11 9.29 15.63
N GLY A 195 15.30 10.35 16.44
CA GLY A 195 16.37 11.34 16.25
C GLY A 195 15.90 12.64 15.58
N TRP A 196 16.75 13.65 15.64
CA TRP A 196 16.48 15.05 15.23
C TRP A 196 17.37 15.52 14.07
N ALA A 197 18.28 14.68 13.59
CA ALA A 197 19.28 15.07 12.61
C ALA A 197 18.72 15.37 11.22
N CYS A 198 17.61 14.73 10.82
CA CYS A 198 17.01 14.93 9.50
C CYS A 198 16.42 16.34 9.38
N PRO A 199 16.77 17.14 8.34
CA PRO A 199 16.22 18.48 8.14
C PRO A 199 14.71 18.52 7.97
N LEU A 200 14.09 17.44 7.44
CA LEU A 200 12.64 17.28 7.30
C LEU A 200 11.94 16.99 8.63
N ALA A 201 12.68 16.53 9.64
CA ALA A 201 12.13 16.15 10.93
C ALA A 201 11.77 17.41 11.74
N LYS A 202 10.48 17.72 11.82
CA LYS A 202 9.94 18.89 12.52
C LYS A 202 8.83 18.48 13.48
N PRO A 203 8.66 19.20 14.60
CA PRO A 203 7.43 19.09 15.39
C PRO A 203 6.21 19.48 14.54
N GLY A 204 5.12 18.74 14.65
CA GLY A 204 3.91 19.01 13.89
C GLY A 204 2.70 18.26 14.46
N HIS A 205 1.58 18.29 13.74
CA HIS A 205 0.39 17.55 14.13
C HIS A 205 0.58 16.05 13.88
N SER A 206 0.85 15.29 14.95
CA SER A 206 1.08 13.85 14.83
C SER A 206 -0.21 13.09 14.56
N ARG A 207 -0.35 12.57 13.33
CA ARG A 207 -1.43 11.62 12.96
C ARG A 207 -1.20 10.21 13.52
N ASP A 208 -0.03 9.97 14.09
CA ASP A 208 0.34 8.72 14.76
C ASP A 208 0.08 8.74 16.27
N GLY A 209 -0.37 9.87 16.83
CA GLY A 209 -0.58 10.06 18.27
C GLY A 209 0.71 10.12 19.10
N LYS A 210 1.89 10.20 18.48
CA LYS A 210 3.20 10.28 19.14
C LYS A 210 3.55 11.73 19.44
N ARG A 211 3.26 12.15 20.68
CA ARG A 211 3.61 13.50 21.15
C ARG A 211 5.11 13.62 21.45
N GLY A 212 5.69 14.77 21.14
CA GLY A 212 7.09 15.08 21.46
C GLY A 212 8.14 14.43 20.56
N LYS A 213 7.74 13.67 19.55
CA LYS A 213 8.66 13.13 18.53
C LYS A 213 8.63 14.00 17.27
N PRO A 214 9.79 14.24 16.62
CA PRO A 214 9.83 14.85 15.31
C PRO A 214 9.18 13.91 14.28
N GLN A 215 8.60 14.49 13.24
CA GLN A 215 7.92 13.75 12.19
C GLN A 215 8.24 14.30 10.81
N ILE A 216 7.90 13.56 9.79
CA ILE A 216 7.72 14.05 8.43
C ILE A 216 6.23 14.01 8.08
N GLU A 217 5.83 14.86 7.14
CA GLU A 217 4.57 14.71 6.42
C GLU A 217 4.85 14.05 5.08
N TYR A 218 3.92 13.24 4.60
CA TYR A 218 3.98 12.67 3.24
C TYR A 218 2.60 12.42 2.69
N GLY A 219 2.44 12.71 1.40
CA GLY A 219 1.20 12.51 0.67
C GLY A 219 1.32 11.39 -0.33
N ILE A 220 0.26 10.60 -0.46
CA ILE A 220 0.12 9.58 -1.50
C ILE A 220 -0.80 10.12 -2.58
N ILE A 221 -0.33 10.06 -3.83
CA ILE A 221 -1.13 10.25 -5.03
C ILE A 221 -1.53 8.86 -5.51
N ALA A 222 -2.83 8.61 -5.64
CA ALA A 222 -3.37 7.33 -6.03
C ALA A 222 -4.38 7.47 -7.18
N ASP A 223 -4.61 6.37 -7.90
CA ASP A 223 -5.67 6.27 -8.89
C ASP A 223 -7.05 6.10 -8.23
N PRO A 224 -8.15 6.11 -8.98
CA PRO A 224 -9.51 5.95 -8.42
C PRO A 224 -9.75 4.64 -7.67
N GLN A 225 -8.92 3.63 -7.85
CA GLN A 225 -8.98 2.34 -7.15
C GLN A 225 -8.14 2.32 -5.87
N GLY A 226 -7.48 3.44 -5.52
CA GLY A 226 -6.57 3.54 -4.39
C GLY A 226 -5.19 2.97 -4.67
N ARG A 227 -4.81 2.71 -5.94
CA ARG A 227 -3.47 2.22 -6.28
C ARG A 227 -2.48 3.36 -6.17
N PRO A 228 -1.43 3.25 -5.34
CA PRO A 228 -0.48 4.33 -5.17
C PRO A 228 0.42 4.48 -6.41
N VAL A 229 0.52 5.69 -6.94
CA VAL A 229 1.34 6.02 -8.13
C VAL A 229 2.49 6.95 -7.81
N ALA A 230 2.36 7.78 -6.77
CA ALA A 230 3.42 8.68 -6.34
C ALA A 230 3.38 8.98 -4.84
N VAL A 231 4.52 9.37 -4.29
CA VAL A 231 4.66 9.85 -2.92
C VAL A 231 5.41 11.17 -2.89
N GLU A 232 4.85 12.15 -2.19
CA GLU A 232 5.51 13.43 -1.90
C GLU A 232 5.89 13.49 -0.42
N VAL A 233 7.17 13.83 -0.15
CA VAL A 233 7.73 13.88 1.21
C VAL A 233 8.02 15.33 1.56
N LEU A 234 7.51 15.76 2.72
CA LEU A 234 7.49 17.15 3.15
C LEU A 234 8.03 17.26 4.60
N ALA A 235 8.41 18.46 4.98
CA ALA A 235 8.81 18.73 6.36
C ALA A 235 7.63 18.48 7.32
N GLY A 236 7.91 17.98 8.52
CA GLY A 236 6.90 17.52 9.48
C GLY A 236 5.96 18.60 10.04
N ASN A 237 6.22 19.87 9.73
CA ASN A 237 5.36 21.01 10.06
C ASN A 237 4.64 21.61 8.84
N THR A 238 4.66 20.89 7.71
CA THR A 238 3.96 21.34 6.49
C THR A 238 2.45 21.23 6.69
N GLY A 239 1.73 22.31 6.41
CA GLY A 239 0.27 22.29 6.47
C GLY A 239 -0.36 21.58 5.27
N ASP A 240 -1.51 20.93 5.51
CA ASP A 240 -2.25 20.19 4.47
C ASP A 240 -2.48 20.98 3.17
N PRO A 241 -2.83 22.29 3.19
CA PRO A 241 -3.01 23.05 1.95
C PRO A 241 -1.72 23.23 1.13
N THR A 242 -0.57 23.29 1.77
CA THR A 242 0.73 23.40 1.07
C THR A 242 1.11 22.06 0.43
N ALA A 243 0.87 20.96 1.14
CA ALA A 243 1.07 19.62 0.62
C ALA A 243 0.21 19.32 -0.61
N PHE A 244 -1.04 19.80 -0.60
CA PHE A 244 -1.95 19.67 -1.75
C PHE A 244 -1.41 20.38 -3.01
N ILE A 245 -0.82 21.58 -2.85
CA ILE A 245 -0.21 22.27 -4.01
C ILE A 245 0.93 21.45 -4.60
N ALA A 246 1.79 20.85 -3.77
CA ALA A 246 2.86 20.00 -4.26
C ALA A 246 2.32 18.81 -5.07
N ALA A 247 1.20 18.22 -4.65
CA ALA A 247 0.54 17.17 -5.41
C ALA A 247 -0.03 17.67 -6.75
N VAL A 248 -0.68 18.84 -6.75
CA VAL A 248 -1.22 19.47 -7.98
C VAL A 248 -0.09 19.73 -8.99
N THR A 249 1.02 20.33 -8.54
CA THR A 249 2.21 20.56 -9.38
C THR A 249 2.76 19.24 -9.94
N THR A 250 2.88 18.20 -9.10
CA THR A 250 3.36 16.89 -9.56
C THR A 250 2.46 16.30 -10.64
N VAL A 251 1.14 16.31 -10.45
CA VAL A 251 0.19 15.75 -11.42
C VAL A 251 0.19 16.53 -12.73
N ARG A 252 0.16 17.86 -12.67
CA ARG A 252 0.05 18.69 -13.87
C ARG A 252 1.37 18.85 -14.61
N GLU A 253 2.44 19.18 -13.89
CA GLU A 253 3.71 19.53 -14.52
C GLU A 253 4.61 18.32 -14.77
N ARG A 254 4.64 17.37 -13.83
CA ARG A 254 5.52 16.20 -13.94
C ARG A 254 4.87 15.02 -14.66
N PHE A 255 3.55 14.87 -14.54
CA PHE A 255 2.81 13.79 -15.22
C PHE A 255 2.12 14.28 -16.49
N GLY A 256 2.09 15.60 -16.76
CA GLY A 256 1.51 16.18 -17.95
C GLY A 256 -0.03 16.06 -18.03
N LEU A 257 -0.71 15.91 -16.88
CA LEU A 257 -2.17 15.77 -16.83
C LEU A 257 -2.81 17.13 -16.58
N GLU A 258 -3.18 17.83 -17.63
CA GLU A 258 -3.83 19.15 -17.54
C GLU A 258 -5.30 19.02 -17.13
N GLU A 259 -6.04 18.09 -17.73
CA GLU A 259 -7.43 17.80 -17.38
C GLU A 259 -7.48 16.73 -16.31
N VAL A 260 -7.85 17.12 -15.06
CA VAL A 260 -7.86 16.20 -13.92
C VAL A 260 -8.79 16.67 -12.80
N THR A 261 -9.50 15.73 -12.20
CA THR A 261 -10.32 15.96 -11.01
C THR A 261 -9.55 15.53 -9.75
N PHE A 262 -9.16 16.49 -8.92
CA PHE A 262 -8.52 16.24 -7.65
C PHE A 262 -9.55 15.87 -6.59
N VAL A 263 -9.36 14.75 -5.94
CA VAL A 263 -10.20 14.27 -4.82
C VAL A 263 -9.38 14.31 -3.54
N GLY A 264 -9.85 15.06 -2.55
CA GLY A 264 -9.11 15.22 -1.31
C GLY A 264 -10.00 15.64 -0.12
N ASP A 265 -9.48 15.47 1.09
CA ASP A 265 -10.18 15.82 2.31
C ASP A 265 -10.39 17.35 2.43
N ARG A 266 -11.42 17.73 3.19
CA ARG A 266 -11.80 19.13 3.52
C ARG A 266 -10.70 19.94 4.19
N GLY A 267 -9.70 19.27 4.78
CA GLY A 267 -8.52 19.91 5.36
C GLY A 267 -7.55 20.42 4.32
N MET A 268 -7.43 19.69 3.20
CA MET A 268 -6.48 19.95 2.12
C MET A 268 -7.03 20.88 1.05
N ILE A 269 -8.21 20.58 0.51
CA ILE A 269 -8.87 21.38 -0.52
C ILE A 269 -9.71 22.47 0.13
N THR A 270 -9.04 23.48 0.66
CA THR A 270 -9.67 24.65 1.29
C THR A 270 -10.20 25.64 0.25
N THR A 271 -11.05 26.59 0.66
CA THR A 271 -11.57 27.64 -0.24
C THR A 271 -10.45 28.42 -0.96
N ALA A 272 -9.35 28.73 -0.27
CA ALA A 272 -8.21 29.40 -0.90
C ALA A 272 -7.55 28.54 -1.99
N ARG A 273 -7.52 27.21 -1.82
CA ARG A 273 -6.98 26.28 -2.82
C ARG A 273 -7.92 26.10 -4.00
N ILE A 274 -9.22 26.09 -3.75
CA ILE A 274 -10.24 26.10 -4.81
C ILE A 274 -10.11 27.35 -5.67
N THR A 275 -9.90 28.52 -5.06
CA THR A 275 -9.62 29.76 -5.81
C THR A 275 -8.37 29.65 -6.68
N ALA A 276 -7.34 28.96 -6.22
CA ALA A 276 -6.15 28.68 -7.02
C ALA A 276 -6.43 27.66 -8.14
N LEU A 277 -7.14 26.56 -7.86
CA LEU A 277 -7.52 25.54 -8.86
C LEU A 277 -8.38 26.13 -9.98
N ARG A 278 -9.30 27.05 -9.69
CA ARG A 278 -10.14 27.73 -10.69
C ARG A 278 -9.34 28.50 -11.76
N LYS A 279 -8.10 28.89 -11.42
CA LYS A 279 -7.20 29.57 -12.37
C LYS A 279 -6.45 28.59 -13.28
N LEU A 280 -6.54 27.29 -13.02
CA LEU A 280 -5.87 26.25 -13.77
C LEU A 280 -6.87 25.62 -14.76
N PRO A 281 -6.75 25.84 -16.06
CA PRO A 281 -7.63 25.19 -17.04
C PRO A 281 -7.64 23.67 -16.88
N GLY A 282 -8.80 23.05 -17.01
CA GLY A 282 -8.97 21.59 -16.90
C GLY A 282 -8.90 21.01 -15.49
N ALA A 283 -8.58 21.80 -14.45
CA ALA A 283 -8.55 21.32 -13.07
C ALA A 283 -9.94 21.40 -12.43
N SER A 284 -10.41 20.28 -11.92
CA SER A 284 -11.64 20.15 -11.13
C SER A 284 -11.35 19.56 -9.75
N TRP A 285 -12.32 19.58 -8.87
CA TRP A 285 -12.16 19.05 -7.50
C TRP A 285 -13.42 18.36 -6.98
N ILE A 286 -13.22 17.46 -6.04
CA ILE A 286 -14.25 16.88 -5.19
C ILE A 286 -13.73 16.91 -3.77
N THR A 287 -14.42 17.64 -2.87
CA THR A 287 -14.07 17.74 -1.45
C THR A 287 -15.32 17.97 -0.60
N ALA A 288 -15.18 17.90 0.73
CA ALA A 288 -16.31 18.12 1.63
C ALA A 288 -16.25 19.47 2.33
N LEU A 289 -17.41 19.98 2.76
CA LEU A 289 -17.51 21.14 3.62
C LEU A 289 -17.14 20.79 5.08
N ARG A 290 -16.63 21.78 5.80
CA ARG A 290 -16.39 21.67 7.24
C ARG A 290 -17.69 21.89 8.02
N ALA A 291 -17.77 21.33 9.23
CA ALA A 291 -18.96 21.45 10.08
C ALA A 291 -19.50 22.88 10.27
N PRO A 292 -18.68 23.95 10.46
CA PRO A 292 -19.19 25.32 10.55
C PRO A 292 -19.89 25.78 9.27
N GLN A 293 -19.40 25.37 8.08
CA GLN A 293 -20.02 25.73 6.79
C GLN A 293 -21.35 25.01 6.60
N ILE A 294 -21.43 23.72 6.97
CA ILE A 294 -22.69 22.97 6.97
C ILE A 294 -23.70 23.59 7.89
N LYS A 295 -23.25 24.00 9.09
CA LYS A 295 -24.11 24.70 10.06
C LYS A 295 -24.67 26.01 9.49
N ALA A 296 -23.83 26.82 8.84
CA ALA A 296 -24.28 28.08 8.21
C ALA A 296 -25.32 27.83 7.11
N LEU A 297 -25.15 26.80 6.28
CA LEU A 297 -26.14 26.41 5.26
C LEU A 297 -27.46 25.96 5.89
N ALA A 298 -27.42 25.24 7.01
CA ALA A 298 -28.64 24.83 7.73
C ALA A 298 -29.35 26.03 8.38
N GLU A 299 -28.58 26.93 8.99
CA GLU A 299 -29.13 28.18 9.59
C GLU A 299 -29.72 29.13 8.54
N ALA A 300 -29.15 29.13 7.32
CA ALA A 300 -29.71 29.87 6.18
C ALA A 300 -30.92 29.17 5.53
N GLY A 301 -31.34 28.00 6.03
CA GLY A 301 -32.46 27.24 5.48
C GLY A 301 -32.18 26.53 4.17
N ALA A 302 -30.93 26.52 3.70
CA ALA A 302 -30.53 25.81 2.48
C ALA A 302 -30.50 24.28 2.66
N ILE A 303 -30.34 23.80 3.88
CA ILE A 303 -30.39 22.37 4.23
C ILE A 303 -31.59 22.18 5.18
N GLN A 304 -32.61 21.48 4.68
CA GLN A 304 -33.84 21.19 5.42
C GLN A 304 -34.05 19.65 5.46
N PRO A 305 -34.69 19.12 6.53
CA PRO A 305 -34.99 17.68 6.64
C PRO A 305 -35.78 17.13 5.45
N SER A 306 -36.69 17.92 4.90
CA SER A 306 -37.52 17.55 3.73
C SER A 306 -36.72 17.21 2.46
N LEU A 307 -35.47 17.65 2.35
CA LEU A 307 -34.57 17.26 1.26
C LEU A 307 -34.32 15.75 1.22
N PHE A 308 -34.55 15.06 2.33
CA PHE A 308 -34.22 13.64 2.50
C PHE A 308 -35.44 12.73 2.63
N ASP A 309 -36.63 13.24 2.33
CA ASP A 309 -37.90 12.48 2.46
C ASP A 309 -37.94 11.26 1.51
N GLN A 310 -37.30 11.36 0.36
CA GLN A 310 -37.28 10.28 -0.64
C GLN A 310 -35.95 9.54 -0.71
N THR A 311 -34.85 10.26 -0.58
CA THR A 311 -33.50 9.71 -0.71
C THR A 311 -32.55 10.36 0.30
N ASN A 312 -31.51 9.67 0.71
CA ASN A 312 -30.47 10.20 1.60
C ASN A 312 -29.52 11.18 0.89
N LEU A 313 -29.87 11.68 -0.28
CA LEU A 313 -29.03 12.50 -1.13
C LEU A 313 -29.86 13.61 -1.78
N ALA A 314 -29.37 14.83 -1.73
CA ALA A 314 -29.95 15.98 -2.40
C ALA A 314 -28.87 16.86 -3.00
N GLU A 315 -29.18 17.60 -4.06
CA GLU A 315 -28.32 18.61 -4.63
C GLU A 315 -28.88 20.00 -4.38
N ILE A 316 -28.00 20.91 -4.02
CA ILE A 316 -28.35 22.32 -3.84
C ILE A 316 -27.29 23.23 -4.49
N SER A 317 -27.69 24.43 -4.85
CA SER A 317 -26.80 25.55 -5.22
C SER A 317 -26.92 26.63 -4.14
N HIS A 318 -25.82 27.31 -3.87
CA HIS A 318 -25.81 28.38 -2.87
C HIS A 318 -24.92 29.54 -3.31
N PRO A 319 -25.29 30.82 -3.09
CA PRO A 319 -24.49 32.00 -3.49
C PRO A 319 -23.06 32.02 -2.94
N ASP A 320 -22.83 31.49 -1.74
CA ASP A 320 -21.47 31.39 -1.15
C ASP A 320 -20.54 30.40 -1.86
N TYR A 321 -21.09 29.61 -2.77
CA TYR A 321 -20.35 28.59 -3.55
C TYR A 321 -20.60 28.75 -5.04
N PRO A 322 -20.24 29.92 -5.64
CA PRO A 322 -20.54 30.21 -7.03
C PRO A 322 -19.83 29.23 -7.97
N GLY A 323 -20.59 28.68 -8.94
CA GLY A 323 -20.09 27.72 -9.92
C GLY A 323 -19.76 26.34 -9.34
N GLU A 324 -20.31 26.00 -8.19
CA GLU A 324 -20.18 24.68 -7.57
C GLU A 324 -21.56 24.05 -7.29
N ARG A 325 -21.62 22.76 -7.40
CA ARG A 325 -22.72 21.92 -6.93
C ARG A 325 -22.40 21.48 -5.50
N LEU A 326 -23.37 21.51 -4.64
CA LEU A 326 -23.32 21.00 -3.28
C LEU A 326 -24.16 19.73 -3.19
N VAL A 327 -23.50 18.61 -3.03
CA VAL A 327 -24.14 17.31 -2.86
C VAL A 327 -24.30 17.05 -1.38
N VAL A 328 -25.52 17.22 -0.88
CA VAL A 328 -25.88 17.07 0.54
C VAL A 328 -26.29 15.64 0.80
N CYS A 329 -25.66 15.03 1.78
CA CYS A 329 -25.85 13.63 2.16
C CYS A 329 -26.33 13.55 3.61
N CYS A 330 -27.34 12.74 3.86
CA CYS A 330 -27.83 12.40 5.19
C CYS A 330 -27.59 10.92 5.48
N ASN A 331 -26.69 10.61 6.41
CA ASN A 331 -26.39 9.24 6.80
C ASN A 331 -27.08 8.92 8.14
N PRO A 332 -28.19 8.15 8.14
CA PRO A 332 -28.94 7.84 9.36
C PRO A 332 -28.12 7.09 10.41
N ALA A 333 -27.23 6.18 10.00
CA ALA A 333 -26.39 5.44 10.92
C ALA A 333 -25.38 6.36 11.64
N LEU A 334 -24.80 7.32 10.90
CA LEU A 334 -23.93 8.34 11.46
C LEU A 334 -24.69 9.30 12.36
N ALA A 335 -25.93 9.65 12.01
CA ALA A 335 -26.82 10.46 12.85
C ALA A 335 -27.10 9.79 14.18
N ALA A 336 -27.51 8.53 14.16
CA ALA A 336 -27.74 7.72 15.37
C ALA A 336 -26.50 7.61 16.27
N GLU A 337 -25.33 7.36 15.68
CA GLU A 337 -24.07 7.28 16.42
C GLU A 337 -23.67 8.61 17.07
N ARG A 338 -23.84 9.74 16.36
CA ARG A 338 -23.58 11.07 16.91
C ARG A 338 -24.53 11.41 18.05
N ALA A 339 -25.84 11.13 17.88
CA ALA A 339 -26.83 11.33 18.91
C ALA A 339 -26.53 10.50 20.17
N ARG A 340 -26.22 9.21 20.00
CA ARG A 340 -25.82 8.32 21.09
C ARG A 340 -24.59 8.85 21.83
N LYS A 341 -23.54 9.20 21.09
CA LYS A 341 -22.27 9.71 21.65
C LYS A 341 -22.47 11.04 22.38
N ARG A 342 -23.27 11.96 21.82
CA ARG A 342 -23.61 13.22 22.47
C ARG A 342 -24.34 12.98 23.79
N SER A 343 -25.35 12.10 23.82
CA SER A 343 -26.08 11.76 25.04
C SER A 343 -25.15 11.18 26.11
N GLN A 344 -24.25 10.28 25.75
CA GLN A 344 -23.26 9.69 26.68
C GLN A 344 -22.31 10.76 27.25
N LEU A 345 -21.82 11.69 26.41
CA LEU A 345 -20.90 12.75 26.85
C LEU A 345 -21.59 13.78 27.73
N LEU A 346 -22.86 14.11 27.43
CA LEU A 346 -23.68 14.97 28.29
C LEU A 346 -23.87 14.35 29.68
N ALA A 347 -24.29 13.07 29.73
CA ALA A 347 -24.46 12.34 30.99
C ALA A 347 -23.16 12.25 31.80
N ALA A 348 -22.05 11.88 31.16
CA ALA A 348 -20.73 11.79 31.82
C ALA A 348 -20.26 13.18 32.36
N THR A 349 -20.63 14.26 31.66
CA THR A 349 -20.32 15.63 32.13
C THR A 349 -21.16 15.99 33.36
N GLU A 350 -22.46 15.69 33.34
CA GLU A 350 -23.36 15.90 34.48
C GLU A 350 -22.94 15.11 35.70
N ASP A 351 -22.61 13.83 35.57
CA ASP A 351 -22.09 12.99 36.65
C ASP A 351 -20.83 13.58 37.29
N ALA A 352 -19.90 14.11 36.46
CA ALA A 352 -18.70 14.75 36.95
C ALA A 352 -18.98 16.11 37.66
N LEU A 353 -19.94 16.89 37.12
CA LEU A 353 -20.41 18.15 37.76
C LEU A 353 -21.16 17.87 39.07
N ALA A 354 -22.00 16.85 39.15
CA ALA A 354 -22.70 16.45 40.36
C ALA A 354 -21.72 16.04 41.49
N LYS A 355 -20.64 15.33 41.16
CA LYS A 355 -19.55 14.99 42.11
C LYS A 355 -18.84 16.23 42.62
N LEU A 356 -18.63 17.24 41.76
CA LEU A 356 -18.06 18.51 42.15
C LEU A 356 -19.05 19.27 43.06
N GLN A 357 -20.34 19.32 42.71
CA GLN A 357 -21.38 19.95 43.52
C GLN A 357 -21.46 19.33 44.91
N ALA A 358 -21.45 18.00 45.03
CA ALA A 358 -21.43 17.31 46.31
C ALA A 358 -20.19 17.68 47.16
N THR A 359 -19.02 17.83 46.51
CA THR A 359 -17.78 18.26 47.17
C THR A 359 -17.88 19.69 47.73
N VAL A 360 -18.49 20.58 46.95
CA VAL A 360 -18.77 21.99 47.35
C VAL A 360 -19.80 22.05 48.46
N ALA A 361 -20.91 21.33 48.34
CA ALA A 361 -21.97 21.28 49.33
C ALA A 361 -21.51 20.73 50.69
N ALA A 362 -20.57 19.80 50.68
CA ALA A 362 -19.92 19.25 51.87
C ALA A 362 -18.87 20.21 52.52
N GLY A 363 -18.70 21.43 52.00
CA GLY A 363 -17.73 22.41 52.51
C GLY A 363 -16.27 22.08 52.25
N ARG A 364 -15.98 21.02 51.49
CA ARG A 364 -14.59 20.61 51.19
C ARG A 364 -13.90 21.47 50.15
N LEU A 365 -14.66 22.29 49.42
CA LEU A 365 -14.21 23.23 48.43
C LEU A 365 -15.09 24.46 48.45
N THR A 366 -14.59 25.56 49.03
CA THR A 366 -15.36 26.83 49.25
C THR A 366 -14.88 27.99 48.39
N ASP A 367 -13.63 27.89 47.90
CA ASP A 367 -13.03 28.95 47.09
C ASP A 367 -13.72 29.02 45.70
N HIS A 368 -14.32 30.16 45.39
CA HIS A 368 -15.04 30.43 44.14
C HIS A 368 -14.18 30.14 42.89
N THR A 369 -12.91 30.63 42.88
CA THR A 369 -12.01 30.47 41.74
C THR A 369 -11.67 29.02 41.51
N LYS A 370 -11.39 28.28 42.58
CA LYS A 370 -11.07 26.83 42.48
C LYS A 370 -12.28 26.01 42.02
N ILE A 371 -13.49 26.38 42.44
CA ILE A 371 -14.75 25.76 41.99
C ILE A 371 -14.89 26.00 40.47
N ALA A 372 -14.81 27.25 40.01
CA ALA A 372 -14.94 27.62 38.61
C ALA A 372 -13.87 26.92 37.73
N LEU A 373 -12.61 26.87 38.17
CA LEU A 373 -11.54 26.17 37.45
C LEU A 373 -11.78 24.65 37.33
N ARG A 374 -12.29 24.01 38.39
CA ARG A 374 -12.65 22.58 38.33
C ARG A 374 -13.83 22.32 37.42
N ALA A 375 -14.88 23.12 37.49
CA ALA A 375 -16.05 23.06 36.62
C ALA A 375 -15.62 23.25 35.14
N GLY A 376 -14.82 24.28 34.86
CA GLY A 376 -14.26 24.52 33.53
C GLY A 376 -13.45 23.35 33.00
N ARG A 377 -12.62 22.67 33.83
CA ARG A 377 -11.89 21.46 33.46
C ARG A 377 -12.83 20.29 33.12
N ILE A 378 -13.93 20.12 33.88
CA ILE A 378 -14.92 19.06 33.64
C ILE A 378 -15.57 19.23 32.27
N ILE A 379 -16.16 20.41 32.00
CA ILE A 379 -16.86 20.67 30.73
C ILE A 379 -15.91 20.64 29.53
N ASN A 380 -14.64 21.05 29.71
CA ASN A 380 -13.63 20.99 28.65
C ASN A 380 -13.09 19.60 28.43
N LYS A 381 -13.04 18.75 29.46
CA LYS A 381 -12.59 17.35 29.32
C LYS A 381 -13.36 16.60 28.23
N TYR A 382 -14.67 16.80 28.16
CA TYR A 382 -15.56 16.19 27.19
C TYR A 382 -15.94 17.12 26.04
N LYS A 383 -15.38 18.34 25.98
CA LYS A 383 -15.70 19.38 24.99
C LYS A 383 -17.20 19.75 24.95
N MET A 384 -17.85 19.71 26.12
CA MET A 384 -19.29 19.94 26.27
C MET A 384 -19.64 21.37 26.72
N ALA A 385 -18.66 22.29 26.81
CA ALA A 385 -18.85 23.66 27.25
C ALA A 385 -19.98 24.38 26.52
N LYS A 386 -20.19 24.13 25.24
CA LYS A 386 -21.24 24.72 24.41
C LYS A 386 -22.66 24.28 24.79
N HIS A 387 -22.83 23.21 25.54
CA HIS A 387 -24.09 22.56 25.88
C HIS A 387 -24.55 22.78 27.31
N PHE A 388 -23.73 23.47 28.12
CA PHE A 388 -24.04 23.73 29.52
C PHE A 388 -23.93 25.21 29.86
N ASP A 389 -24.86 25.70 30.67
CA ASP A 389 -24.74 26.92 31.46
C ASP A 389 -24.20 26.53 32.83
N LEU A 390 -23.15 27.21 33.28
CA LEU A 390 -22.54 27.01 34.60
C LEU A 390 -22.68 28.29 35.40
N HIS A 391 -23.20 28.17 36.62
CA HIS A 391 -23.29 29.25 37.60
C HIS A 391 -22.50 28.87 38.83
N VAL A 392 -21.54 29.71 39.22
CA VAL A 392 -20.75 29.54 40.43
C VAL A 392 -20.90 30.80 41.25
N GLU A 393 -21.53 30.70 42.41
CA GLU A 393 -21.77 31.82 43.29
C GLU A 393 -21.59 31.42 44.75
N HIS A 394 -20.88 32.25 45.53
CA HIS A 394 -20.76 32.16 47.01
C HIS A 394 -20.69 30.70 47.58
N GLY A 395 -19.81 29.88 47.05
CA GLY A 395 -19.66 28.49 47.52
C GLY A 395 -20.74 27.52 47.04
N ARG A 396 -21.44 27.84 45.97
CA ARG A 396 -22.40 26.97 45.31
C ARG A 396 -22.08 26.84 43.83
N ILE A 397 -22.38 25.69 43.26
CA ILE A 397 -22.32 25.45 41.82
C ILE A 397 -23.65 24.87 41.35
N SER A 398 -24.17 25.41 40.27
CA SER A 398 -25.33 24.88 39.55
C SER A 398 -25.04 24.87 38.05
N TRP A 399 -25.75 24.04 37.31
CA TRP A 399 -25.67 23.97 35.87
C TRP A 399 -27.02 23.59 35.27
N SER A 400 -27.21 23.96 34.01
CA SER A 400 -28.31 23.49 33.18
C SER A 400 -27.83 23.17 31.78
N ARG A 401 -28.58 22.29 31.11
CA ARG A 401 -28.36 22.05 29.67
C ARG A 401 -28.87 23.25 28.88
N ARG A 402 -28.22 23.52 27.73
CA ARG A 402 -28.69 24.47 26.71
C ARG A 402 -29.44 23.71 25.61
N PRO A 403 -30.78 23.50 25.74
CA PRO A 403 -31.55 22.65 24.81
C PRO A 403 -31.46 23.17 23.38
N GLU A 404 -31.49 24.49 23.15
CA GLU A 404 -31.42 25.07 21.81
C GLU A 404 -30.06 24.72 21.12
N ARG A 405 -28.96 24.76 21.88
CA ARG A 405 -27.64 24.42 21.36
C ARG A 405 -27.51 22.91 21.05
N ILE A 406 -28.12 22.08 21.87
CA ILE A 406 -28.17 20.62 21.66
C ILE A 406 -29.02 20.30 20.43
N GLN A 407 -30.19 20.94 20.28
CA GLN A 407 -31.07 20.74 19.12
C GLN A 407 -30.43 21.24 17.82
N ALA A 408 -29.80 22.42 17.84
CA ALA A 408 -29.11 22.98 16.68
C ALA A 408 -27.95 22.07 16.21
N GLU A 409 -27.24 21.41 17.14
CA GLU A 409 -26.23 20.42 16.77
C GLU A 409 -26.87 19.11 16.26
N ALA A 410 -27.97 18.68 16.87
CA ALA A 410 -28.70 17.48 16.47
C ALA A 410 -29.30 17.60 15.06
N ALA A 411 -29.74 18.78 14.65
CA ALA A 411 -30.32 19.04 13.34
C ALA A 411 -29.38 18.73 12.15
N ILE A 412 -28.06 18.73 12.39
CA ILE A 412 -27.05 18.40 11.37
C ILE A 412 -26.35 17.06 11.60
N ASP A 413 -26.91 16.24 12.50
CA ASP A 413 -26.37 14.90 12.71
C ASP A 413 -26.53 14.06 11.43
N GLY A 414 -25.47 13.35 11.08
CA GLY A 414 -25.44 12.53 9.86
C GLY A 414 -25.25 13.32 8.58
N ILE A 415 -25.40 14.64 8.59
CA ILE A 415 -25.23 15.46 7.40
C ILE A 415 -23.76 15.69 7.11
N TYR A 416 -23.39 15.50 5.84
CA TYR A 416 -22.14 15.96 5.24
C TYR A 416 -22.43 16.47 3.83
N VAL A 417 -21.62 17.42 3.38
CA VAL A 417 -21.82 18.08 2.09
C VAL A 417 -20.55 17.99 1.28
N ILE A 418 -20.65 17.44 0.09
CA ILE A 418 -19.56 17.38 -0.89
C ILE A 418 -19.76 18.53 -1.87
N ARG A 419 -18.67 19.17 -2.27
CA ARG A 419 -18.66 20.27 -3.23
C ARG A 419 -17.79 19.94 -4.43
N THR A 420 -18.27 20.28 -5.63
CA THR A 420 -17.59 20.05 -6.91
C THR A 420 -18.03 21.08 -7.97
N PRO A 421 -17.15 21.50 -8.90
CA PRO A 421 -17.56 22.30 -10.06
C PRO A 421 -18.08 21.42 -11.22
N LEU A 422 -17.94 20.08 -11.14
CA LEU A 422 -18.36 19.18 -12.20
C LEU A 422 -19.88 19.26 -12.40
N PRO A 423 -20.38 19.48 -13.65
CA PRO A 423 -21.81 19.46 -13.92
C PRO A 423 -22.39 18.04 -13.75
N GLU A 424 -23.69 17.95 -13.56
CA GLU A 424 -24.39 16.67 -13.36
C GLU A 424 -24.19 15.71 -14.55
N GLN A 425 -24.16 16.25 -15.77
CA GLN A 425 -23.98 15.48 -16.99
C GLN A 425 -22.57 14.82 -17.06
N ALA A 426 -21.58 15.44 -16.41
CA ALA A 426 -20.22 14.87 -16.32
C ALA A 426 -20.08 13.84 -15.19
N MET A 427 -20.85 14.03 -14.09
CA MET A 427 -20.80 13.13 -12.93
C MET A 427 -22.08 13.26 -12.10
N ALA A 428 -22.88 12.21 -12.00
CA ALA A 428 -24.08 12.20 -11.17
C ALA A 428 -23.75 12.35 -9.67
N ALA A 429 -24.69 12.86 -8.88
CA ALA A 429 -24.51 13.06 -7.43
C ALA A 429 -24.08 11.79 -6.71
N THR A 430 -24.69 10.66 -7.04
CA THR A 430 -24.34 9.34 -6.49
C THR A 430 -22.88 8.96 -6.76
N GLU A 431 -22.39 9.27 -7.96
CA GLU A 431 -21.00 9.03 -8.34
C GLU A 431 -20.05 9.96 -7.61
N VAL A 432 -20.38 11.25 -7.46
CA VAL A 432 -19.60 12.23 -6.66
C VAL A 432 -19.38 11.71 -5.24
N VAL A 433 -20.44 11.19 -4.60
CA VAL A 433 -20.34 10.61 -3.26
C VAL A 433 -19.46 9.37 -3.24
N GLY A 434 -19.63 8.47 -4.21
CA GLY A 434 -18.82 7.26 -4.34
C GLY A 434 -17.34 7.58 -4.51
N VAL A 435 -17.02 8.54 -5.38
CA VAL A 435 -15.66 9.01 -5.63
C VAL A 435 -15.05 9.68 -4.38
N TYR A 436 -15.80 10.51 -3.67
CA TYR A 436 -15.30 11.08 -2.42
C TYR A 436 -15.02 10.00 -1.38
N LYS A 437 -15.88 9.00 -1.27
CA LYS A 437 -15.68 7.86 -0.35
C LYS A 437 -14.49 6.97 -0.72
N SER A 438 -14.02 6.98 -1.97
CA SER A 438 -12.83 6.23 -2.36
C SER A 438 -11.53 6.73 -1.73
N LEU A 439 -11.52 7.92 -1.11
CA LEU A 439 -10.41 8.36 -0.25
C LEU A 439 -10.11 7.36 0.88
N ALA A 440 -11.10 6.57 1.31
CA ALA A 440 -10.89 5.51 2.29
C ALA A 440 -9.89 4.43 1.82
N GLU A 441 -9.70 4.27 0.51
CA GLU A 441 -8.68 3.37 -0.05
C GLU A 441 -7.27 3.92 0.22
N VAL A 442 -7.06 5.24 0.04
CA VAL A 442 -5.77 5.87 0.37
C VAL A 442 -5.50 5.85 1.89
N GLU A 443 -6.54 6.00 2.71
CA GLU A 443 -6.41 5.81 4.16
C GLU A 443 -6.03 4.36 4.51
N ALA A 444 -6.54 3.37 3.75
CA ALA A 444 -6.15 1.97 3.91
C ALA A 444 -4.68 1.75 3.53
N ASP A 445 -4.18 2.41 2.49
CA ASP A 445 -2.77 2.40 2.13
C ASP A 445 -1.89 2.96 3.26
N PHE A 446 -2.26 4.07 3.87
CA PHE A 446 -1.51 4.59 5.02
C PHE A 446 -1.46 3.60 6.19
N ARG A 447 -2.55 2.90 6.49
CA ARG A 447 -2.55 1.85 7.53
C ARG A 447 -1.64 0.69 7.15
N SER A 448 -1.71 0.23 5.90
CA SER A 448 -0.84 -0.81 5.33
C SER A 448 0.63 -0.41 5.43
N TRP A 449 0.99 0.78 4.93
CA TRP A 449 2.38 1.24 4.91
C TRP A 449 2.95 1.47 6.32
N LYS A 450 2.18 2.11 7.20
CA LYS A 450 2.67 2.50 8.53
C LYS A 450 2.94 1.33 9.46
N ALA A 451 2.04 0.34 9.49
CA ALA A 451 2.04 -0.65 10.55
C ALA A 451 1.71 -2.08 10.11
N ILE A 452 0.75 -2.26 9.19
CA ILE A 452 0.23 -3.60 8.92
C ILE A 452 1.18 -4.39 8.03
N ASP A 453 1.53 -3.85 6.85
CA ASP A 453 2.28 -4.60 5.84
C ASP A 453 3.74 -4.16 5.72
N LEU A 454 4.01 -2.85 5.72
CA LEU A 454 5.35 -2.37 5.37
C LEU A 454 6.15 -1.83 6.56
N GLN A 455 5.55 -1.59 7.72
CA GLN A 455 6.21 -1.05 8.90
C GLN A 455 7.12 0.15 8.57
N LEU A 456 6.58 1.14 7.84
CA LEU A 456 7.31 2.33 7.42
C LEU A 456 7.91 3.09 8.62
N ARG A 457 7.22 3.09 9.74
CA ARG A 457 7.59 3.79 10.98
C ARG A 457 8.01 2.82 12.10
N PRO A 458 8.90 3.23 13.01
CA PRO A 458 9.60 4.53 13.06
C PRO A 458 10.65 4.66 11.96
N ILE A 459 10.96 5.93 11.57
CA ILE A 459 11.98 6.23 10.58
C ILE A 459 13.29 6.53 11.30
N TYR A 460 14.37 5.84 10.92
CA TYR A 460 15.70 5.96 11.54
C TYR A 460 16.72 6.68 10.66
N HIS A 461 16.32 7.21 9.50
CA HIS A 461 17.23 7.88 8.58
C HIS A 461 17.50 9.32 9.03
N TRP A 462 18.75 9.77 8.90
CA TRP A 462 19.24 11.05 9.40
C TRP A 462 19.32 12.14 8.33
N THR A 463 19.40 11.77 7.06
CA THR A 463 19.46 12.72 5.96
C THR A 463 18.14 12.79 5.22
N GLU A 464 17.86 13.93 4.59
CA GLU A 464 16.67 14.15 3.80
C GLU A 464 16.56 13.13 2.66
N ASP A 465 17.64 12.94 1.89
CA ASP A 465 17.65 12.03 0.73
C ASP A 465 17.36 10.59 1.15
N ARG A 466 17.89 10.13 2.27
CA ARG A 466 17.62 8.78 2.80
C ARG A 466 16.17 8.60 3.25
N VAL A 467 15.56 9.63 3.82
CA VAL A 467 14.14 9.63 4.16
C VAL A 467 13.30 9.58 2.87
N ARG A 468 13.62 10.40 1.87
CA ARG A 468 12.94 10.40 0.56
C ARG A 468 13.09 9.07 -0.17
N ALA A 469 14.30 8.49 -0.20
CA ALA A 469 14.55 7.16 -0.77
C ALA A 469 13.78 6.06 -0.05
N HIS A 470 13.69 6.14 1.28
CA HIS A 470 12.91 5.19 2.08
C HIS A 470 11.42 5.23 1.73
N LEU A 471 10.83 6.43 1.58
CA LEU A 471 9.44 6.59 1.18
C LEU A 471 9.20 6.10 -0.26
N LEU A 472 10.15 6.34 -1.18
CA LEU A 472 10.07 5.83 -2.55
C LEU A 472 10.15 4.29 -2.58
N LEU A 473 11.01 3.68 -1.76
CA LEU A 473 11.04 2.23 -1.56
C LEU A 473 9.70 1.70 -1.04
N CYS A 474 9.10 2.41 -0.07
CA CYS A 474 7.78 2.05 0.45
C CYS A 474 6.66 2.24 -0.59
N LEU A 475 6.76 3.21 -1.50
CA LEU A 475 5.84 3.34 -2.63
C LEU A 475 5.90 2.09 -3.53
N LEU A 476 7.08 1.65 -3.92
CA LEU A 476 7.26 0.46 -4.77
C LEU A 476 6.76 -0.82 -4.07
N ALA A 477 7.09 -0.98 -2.79
CA ALA A 477 6.61 -2.10 -1.98
C ALA A 477 5.08 -2.03 -1.76
N GLY A 478 4.51 -0.83 -1.55
CA GLY A 478 3.08 -0.60 -1.42
C GLY A 478 2.32 -0.90 -2.70
N TYR A 479 2.86 -0.47 -3.84
CA TYR A 479 2.34 -0.80 -5.16
C TYR A 479 2.30 -2.32 -5.39
N LEU A 480 3.39 -3.02 -5.09
CA LEU A 480 3.45 -4.48 -5.19
C LEU A 480 2.48 -5.17 -4.22
N THR A 481 2.41 -4.72 -2.97
CA THR A 481 1.50 -5.25 -1.94
C THR A 481 0.03 -5.05 -2.34
N TRP A 482 -0.33 -3.90 -2.92
CA TRP A 482 -1.68 -3.62 -3.41
C TRP A 482 -2.11 -4.69 -4.44
N HIS A 483 -1.25 -5.00 -5.40
CA HIS A 483 -1.53 -6.01 -6.43
C HIS A 483 -1.58 -7.43 -5.85
N LEU A 484 -0.66 -7.78 -4.96
CA LEU A 484 -0.65 -9.08 -4.27
C LEU A 484 -1.92 -9.30 -3.45
N ARG A 485 -2.32 -8.31 -2.64
CA ARG A 485 -3.55 -8.39 -1.84
C ARG A 485 -4.79 -8.57 -2.70
N ARG A 486 -4.84 -7.93 -3.85
CA ARG A 486 -5.96 -8.03 -4.78
C ARG A 486 -6.00 -9.39 -5.46
N ALA A 487 -4.86 -9.88 -5.95
CA ALA A 487 -4.76 -11.21 -6.58
C ALA A 487 -5.07 -12.35 -5.59
N LEU A 488 -4.56 -12.25 -4.37
CA LEU A 488 -4.78 -13.26 -3.32
C LEU A 488 -6.08 -13.05 -2.52
N GLY A 489 -6.89 -12.06 -2.88
CA GLY A 489 -8.18 -11.75 -2.29
C GLY A 489 -9.11 -12.95 -2.11
N PRO A 490 -9.25 -13.86 -3.09
CA PRO A 490 -10.11 -15.03 -2.97
C PRO A 490 -9.82 -15.91 -1.76
N ILE A 491 -8.55 -16.12 -1.39
CA ILE A 491 -8.11 -16.96 -0.26
C ILE A 491 -7.70 -16.16 0.99
N THR A 492 -8.03 -14.86 1.01
CA THR A 492 -7.84 -14.00 2.19
C THR A 492 -9.16 -13.38 2.63
N PHE A 493 -9.19 -12.75 3.81
CA PHE A 493 -10.35 -12.01 4.31
C PHE A 493 -10.67 -10.73 3.52
N THR A 494 -10.01 -10.50 2.41
CA THR A 494 -10.31 -9.36 1.52
C THR A 494 -11.71 -9.53 0.91
N ASP A 495 -12.50 -8.48 0.97
CA ASP A 495 -13.83 -8.43 0.32
C ASP A 495 -13.65 -8.16 -1.17
N THR A 496 -13.63 -9.22 -1.97
CA THR A 496 -13.47 -9.16 -3.43
C THR A 496 -14.74 -8.73 -4.17
N ASP A 497 -15.89 -8.89 -3.52
CA ASP A 497 -17.22 -8.65 -4.10
C ASP A 497 -17.81 -7.33 -3.61
N ARG A 498 -17.01 -6.50 -3.00
CA ARG A 498 -17.43 -5.19 -2.52
C ARG A 498 -17.92 -4.33 -3.69
N PRO A 499 -19.16 -3.81 -3.64
CA PRO A 499 -19.67 -2.94 -4.69
C PRO A 499 -18.74 -1.72 -4.89
N GLY A 500 -18.49 -1.39 -6.14
CA GLY A 500 -17.74 -0.19 -6.52
C GLY A 500 -18.43 1.12 -6.08
N PRO A 501 -17.92 2.29 -6.52
CA PRO A 501 -18.49 3.60 -6.19
C PRO A 501 -19.96 3.77 -6.57
N ALA A 502 -20.41 3.12 -7.65
CA ALA A 502 -21.79 3.18 -8.13
C ALA A 502 -22.69 2.21 -7.33
N ARG A 503 -23.11 2.66 -6.13
CA ARG A 503 -24.07 1.92 -5.29
C ARG A 503 -25.46 2.54 -5.41
N PRO A 504 -26.55 1.76 -5.21
CA PRO A 504 -27.91 2.30 -5.14
C PRO A 504 -28.05 3.37 -4.06
N ASP A 505 -27.46 3.16 -2.88
CA ASP A 505 -27.33 4.17 -1.83
C ASP A 505 -25.84 4.40 -1.49
N PRO A 506 -25.18 5.39 -2.12
CA PRO A 506 -23.79 5.70 -1.85
C PRO A 506 -23.57 6.36 -0.49
N VAL A 507 -24.63 6.87 0.16
CA VAL A 507 -24.59 7.53 1.48
C VAL A 507 -24.47 6.50 2.59
N ALA A 508 -25.13 5.35 2.46
CA ALA A 508 -25.10 4.29 3.46
C ALA A 508 -23.65 3.83 3.79
N PRO A 509 -23.39 3.35 5.02
CA PRO A 509 -22.15 2.70 5.36
C PRO A 509 -21.86 1.52 4.43
N ALA A 510 -20.57 1.31 4.11
CA ALA A 510 -20.18 0.12 3.38
C ALA A 510 -20.38 -1.11 4.27
N THR A 511 -21.25 -2.01 3.85
CA THR A 511 -21.42 -3.31 4.50
C THR A 511 -20.57 -4.36 3.80
N PRO A 512 -19.95 -5.31 4.52
CA PRO A 512 -19.28 -6.43 3.91
C PRO A 512 -20.23 -7.22 3.01
N SER A 513 -19.71 -7.69 1.88
CA SER A 513 -20.47 -8.57 0.95
C SER A 513 -20.89 -9.87 1.66
N THR A 514 -21.85 -10.60 1.06
CA THR A 514 -22.27 -11.91 1.55
C THR A 514 -21.08 -12.89 1.58
N SER A 515 -20.23 -12.83 0.56
CA SER A 515 -19.01 -13.64 0.46
C SER A 515 -18.02 -13.30 1.59
N ALA A 516 -17.76 -12.01 1.86
CA ALA A 516 -16.88 -11.59 2.93
C ALA A 516 -17.41 -11.99 4.33
N LYS A 517 -18.73 -11.91 4.55
CA LYS A 517 -19.37 -12.38 5.78
C LYS A 517 -19.19 -13.89 5.95
N ALA A 518 -19.44 -14.67 4.88
CA ALA A 518 -19.26 -16.11 4.87
C ALA A 518 -17.79 -16.49 5.17
N LYS A 519 -16.82 -15.92 4.46
CA LYS A 519 -15.38 -16.12 4.74
C LYS A 519 -15.01 -15.82 6.20
N THR A 520 -15.58 -14.76 6.78
CA THR A 520 -15.31 -14.39 8.18
C THR A 520 -15.90 -15.40 9.16
N ALA A 521 -17.08 -15.93 8.88
CA ALA A 521 -17.78 -16.89 9.74
C ALA A 521 -17.15 -18.28 9.67
N THR A 522 -16.90 -18.79 8.45
CA THR A 522 -16.44 -20.17 8.22
C THR A 522 -14.93 -20.36 8.24
N LYS A 523 -14.16 -19.26 8.09
CA LYS A 523 -12.70 -19.27 7.83
C LYS A 523 -12.32 -20.08 6.58
N ALA A 524 -13.27 -20.23 5.65
CA ALA A 524 -13.11 -20.97 4.41
C ALA A 524 -13.79 -20.26 3.25
N THR A 525 -13.35 -20.58 2.03
CA THR A 525 -14.03 -20.23 0.78
C THR A 525 -15.28 -21.11 0.58
N PRO A 526 -16.17 -20.82 -0.39
CA PRO A 526 -17.26 -21.73 -0.76
C PRO A 526 -16.79 -23.15 -1.12
N ASP A 527 -15.57 -23.27 -1.66
CA ASP A 527 -14.95 -24.54 -2.03
C ASP A 527 -14.18 -25.20 -0.86
N HIS A 528 -14.45 -24.76 0.36
CA HIS A 528 -13.81 -25.26 1.60
C HIS A 528 -12.29 -25.05 1.70
N GLU A 529 -11.70 -24.18 0.85
CA GLU A 529 -10.28 -23.79 1.00
C GLU A 529 -10.11 -22.88 2.22
N PRO A 530 -9.03 -23.04 3.01
CA PRO A 530 -8.80 -22.20 4.19
C PRO A 530 -8.55 -20.74 3.83
N VAL A 531 -9.19 -19.83 4.56
CA VAL A 531 -9.01 -18.37 4.42
C VAL A 531 -8.19 -17.85 5.60
N SER A 532 -7.19 -17.03 5.31
CA SER A 532 -6.30 -16.44 6.32
C SER A 532 -6.13 -14.93 6.14
N SER A 533 -5.42 -14.29 7.08
CA SER A 533 -4.93 -12.92 6.85
C SER A 533 -3.84 -12.93 5.76
N TYR A 534 -3.63 -11.79 5.12
CA TYR A 534 -2.55 -11.66 4.12
C TYR A 534 -1.17 -11.99 4.70
N GLN A 535 -0.89 -11.55 5.93
CA GLN A 535 0.37 -11.86 6.61
C GLN A 535 0.51 -13.35 6.91
N THR A 536 -0.54 -13.98 7.46
CA THR A 536 -0.54 -15.43 7.73
C THR A 536 -0.34 -16.23 6.43
N LEU A 537 -0.93 -15.77 5.32
CA LEU A 537 -0.70 -16.40 4.01
C LEU A 537 0.76 -16.27 3.56
N LEU A 538 1.38 -15.09 3.72
CA LEU A 538 2.81 -14.92 3.41
C LEU A 538 3.70 -15.81 4.27
N GLU A 539 3.40 -15.93 5.57
CA GLU A 539 4.11 -16.84 6.49
C GLU A 539 3.93 -18.30 6.05
N HIS A 540 2.73 -18.69 5.65
CA HIS A 540 2.49 -20.03 5.11
C HIS A 540 3.23 -20.26 3.78
N LEU A 541 3.25 -19.29 2.88
CA LEU A 541 4.06 -19.36 1.65
C LEU A 541 5.56 -19.50 1.95
N ALA A 542 6.06 -18.89 3.02
CA ALA A 542 7.46 -18.99 3.42
C ALA A 542 7.89 -20.42 3.81
N THR A 543 6.95 -21.29 4.20
CA THR A 543 7.24 -22.70 4.50
C THR A 543 7.56 -23.54 3.27
N LEU A 544 7.23 -23.05 2.06
CA LEU A 544 7.70 -23.65 0.82
C LEU A 544 9.16 -23.32 0.62
N THR A 545 10.03 -24.31 0.78
CA THR A 545 11.47 -24.14 0.71
C THR A 545 12.05 -24.60 -0.63
N ARG A 546 13.15 -23.98 -1.03
CA ARG A 546 14.06 -24.51 -2.04
C ARG A 546 15.24 -25.17 -1.36
N ASN A 547 15.46 -26.44 -1.68
CA ASN A 547 16.47 -27.27 -1.07
C ASN A 547 17.60 -27.50 -2.06
N THR A 548 18.83 -27.22 -1.65
CA THR A 548 20.03 -27.62 -2.38
C THR A 548 20.40 -29.03 -1.94
N CYS A 549 20.30 -29.97 -2.86
CA CYS A 549 20.52 -31.39 -2.64
C CYS A 549 21.84 -31.83 -3.21
N HIS A 550 22.57 -32.69 -2.48
CA HIS A 550 23.80 -33.36 -2.93
C HIS A 550 23.54 -34.83 -3.06
N LEU A 551 24.01 -35.46 -4.15
CA LEU A 551 24.01 -36.90 -4.32
C LEU A 551 25.29 -37.49 -3.75
N ALA A 552 25.17 -38.44 -2.81
CA ALA A 552 26.29 -39.17 -2.26
C ALA A 552 26.92 -40.10 -3.32
N GLY A 553 28.25 -40.34 -3.24
CA GLY A 553 28.93 -41.29 -4.09
C GLY A 553 29.23 -40.81 -5.51
N THR A 554 28.99 -39.53 -5.86
CA THR A 554 29.43 -38.96 -7.14
C THR A 554 30.82 -38.34 -7.01
N PRO A 555 31.75 -38.52 -7.99
CA PRO A 555 33.14 -38.01 -7.93
C PRO A 555 33.24 -36.48 -7.82
N THR A 556 32.28 -35.76 -8.33
CA THR A 556 32.00 -34.37 -8.08
C THR A 556 30.65 -34.33 -7.34
N GLN A 557 30.59 -33.83 -6.10
CA GLN A 557 29.34 -33.70 -5.37
C GLN A 557 28.30 -32.98 -6.24
N ALA A 558 27.54 -33.77 -7.00
CA ALA A 558 26.53 -33.25 -7.89
C ALA A 558 25.45 -32.54 -7.03
N SER A 559 25.29 -31.24 -7.27
CA SER A 559 24.37 -30.40 -6.56
C SER A 559 23.22 -29.99 -7.47
N PHE A 560 21.99 -30.06 -6.98
CA PHE A 560 20.82 -29.57 -7.69
C PHE A 560 19.82 -28.97 -6.70
N ASP A 561 19.06 -27.98 -7.18
CA ASP A 561 18.00 -27.35 -6.38
C ASP A 561 16.66 -28.06 -6.62
N LYS A 562 15.90 -28.29 -5.56
CA LYS A 562 14.55 -28.86 -5.61
C LYS A 562 13.62 -28.14 -4.62
N LEU A 563 12.40 -27.82 -5.07
CA LEU A 563 11.36 -27.30 -4.18
C LEU A 563 10.84 -28.42 -3.27
N ALA A 564 10.48 -28.08 -2.05
CA ALA A 564 9.62 -28.90 -1.24
C ALA A 564 8.26 -29.11 -1.95
N GLU A 565 7.54 -30.16 -1.61
CA GLU A 565 6.20 -30.40 -2.17
C GLU A 565 5.25 -29.29 -1.68
N PRO A 566 4.66 -28.49 -2.59
CA PRO A 566 3.79 -27.39 -2.18
C PRO A 566 2.44 -27.90 -1.64
N THR A 567 1.95 -27.28 -0.60
CA THR A 567 0.60 -27.55 -0.07
C THR A 567 -0.48 -27.10 -1.06
N PRO A 568 -1.73 -27.58 -0.93
CA PRO A 568 -2.84 -27.10 -1.77
C PRO A 568 -3.00 -25.59 -1.75
N THR A 569 -2.92 -24.95 -0.57
CA THR A 569 -3.01 -23.49 -0.42
C THR A 569 -1.86 -22.76 -1.12
N GLN A 570 -0.64 -23.30 -1.08
CA GLN A 570 0.50 -22.72 -1.80
C GLN A 570 0.31 -22.82 -3.31
N ARG A 571 -0.12 -23.97 -3.84
CA ARG A 571 -0.48 -24.12 -5.27
C ARG A 571 -1.55 -23.14 -5.67
N ARG A 572 -2.63 -23.04 -4.87
CA ARG A 572 -3.73 -22.12 -5.13
C ARG A 572 -3.30 -20.66 -5.17
N ALA A 573 -2.42 -20.25 -4.27
CA ALA A 573 -1.87 -18.89 -4.28
C ALA A 573 -1.16 -18.58 -5.62
N PHE A 574 -0.32 -19.46 -6.13
CA PHE A 574 0.37 -19.25 -7.42
C PHE A 574 -0.57 -19.31 -8.63
N GLU A 575 -1.60 -20.15 -8.60
CA GLU A 575 -2.68 -20.12 -9.60
C GLU A 575 -3.37 -18.76 -9.66
N LEU A 576 -3.71 -18.19 -8.50
CA LEU A 576 -4.31 -16.85 -8.41
C LEU A 576 -3.38 -15.74 -8.89
N LEU A 577 -2.07 -15.91 -8.74
CA LEU A 577 -1.07 -15.01 -9.34
C LEU A 577 -0.94 -15.21 -10.86
N GLY A 578 -1.48 -16.31 -11.41
CA GLY A 578 -1.43 -16.66 -12.82
C GLY A 578 -0.05 -17.16 -13.26
N THR A 579 0.68 -17.86 -12.38
CA THR A 579 2.01 -18.42 -12.66
C THR A 579 2.21 -19.77 -12.00
N SER A 580 3.11 -20.58 -12.53
CA SER A 580 3.64 -21.76 -11.83
C SER A 580 4.64 -21.31 -10.75
N ILE A 581 4.89 -22.19 -9.78
CA ILE A 581 5.89 -21.92 -8.74
C ILE A 581 7.29 -22.00 -9.40
N PRO A 582 8.02 -20.89 -9.52
CA PRO A 582 9.32 -20.90 -10.17
C PRO A 582 10.37 -21.52 -9.25
N LEU A 583 11.35 -22.23 -9.83
CA LEU A 583 12.49 -22.73 -9.05
C LEU A 583 13.44 -21.60 -8.67
N ARG A 584 13.51 -20.53 -9.48
CA ARG A 584 14.34 -19.33 -9.26
C ARG A 584 13.49 -18.07 -9.43
N LEU A 585 13.91 -16.98 -8.83
CA LEU A 585 13.16 -15.71 -8.84
C LEU A 585 13.25 -14.95 -10.17
N THR A 586 14.22 -15.26 -11.01
CA THR A 586 14.53 -14.62 -12.30
C THR A 586 14.57 -15.66 -13.42
#